data_4514b25c5576d2d8312f356382f9127e
#
_entry.id   4514b25c5576d2d8312f356382f9127e
#
_cell.length_a   1.000
_cell.length_b   1.000
_cell.length_c   1.000
_cell.angle_alpha   90.00
_cell.angle_beta   90.00
_cell.angle_gamma   90.00
#
_symmetry.space_group_name_H-M   'P 1'
#
loop_
_entity.id
_entity.type
_entity.pdbx_description
1 polymer ?
#
loop_
_entity_poly.entity_id
_entity_poly.type
_entity_poly.pdbx_seq_one_letter_code
_entity_poly.pdbx_strand_id
1 'polypeptide(L)'
;MAGCMAASLAACGGSASSAASTETSTAASTEAATGEESTGVASGFTVQLGSNPETLDPALNNAIDGANTLITVFEPLLLIDENNEVIPGQAESYTVSEDGLTWTFTMRDGLKWSDGSDLTAKDFEYSFKRLAAPDTAAPYAETVVGMIDGYADATGNPDKQGNMTTEPDFDALNVVASEDGKTLTVTLSYPCAYFDKLAAFAAMSPVQQATVEANGDAWCTEPDTYICNGPYCISEWIPSERIVLTKNPNYVGGWDSSKIVSDTITLLLLEDSSASYTAYNSGEAQLIKDVPTDEIPSLTKAEDGGDFYVDTILGTYYLSLNDQKEPFNDVNVRKALSLAIDRDYVANTIMQGTYTPAYNIVGPGIVDENGMFYDNANGGKTYISEDYEANLEAAKQALADAGYPNGEGFPVIEYSTNDAGYHTPVAEYLQQAWGELGITVNINKVEWASFTPMRRAGDYDASRNGWVMDYNDPSNMLELFTTGNGNNDGKYSSADFDAAIEASKVADKSVHFQKLHEAEDILMKDYACIPVAYYNDFWLQSPSLKGTWHSPYGYWYLQYGYVEE
;
A
#
# COMPACT_ATOMS: atom_id res chain seq x y z
N MET A 1 3.89 -11.53 53.52
CA MET A 1 3.14 -10.69 54.45
C MET A 1 2.20 -9.88 53.58
N ALA A 2 1.01 -10.36 53.23
CA ALA A 2 -0.22 -10.42 54.01
C ALA A 2 -0.75 -9.02 54.36
N GLY A 3 -1.92 -8.71 53.81
CA GLY A 3 -2.72 -7.56 54.18
C GLY A 3 -3.85 -7.31 53.18
N CYS A 4 -4.85 -8.21 53.16
CA CYS A 4 -6.20 -7.96 52.66
C CYS A 4 -6.91 -6.92 53.49
N MET A 5 -7.84 -6.15 52.91
CA MET A 5 -9.17 -5.97 53.52
C MET A 5 -10.17 -5.46 52.48
N ALA A 6 -11.23 -6.24 52.35
CA ALA A 6 -12.49 -5.93 51.70
C ALA A 6 -13.49 -5.35 52.70
N ALA A 7 -14.58 -4.88 52.22
CA ALA A 7 -15.93 -4.70 52.77
C ALA A 7 -16.45 -3.28 52.52
N SER A 8 -17.71 -3.01 52.27
CA SER A 8 -18.94 -3.75 51.96
C SER A 8 -20.03 -2.72 51.68
N LEU A 9 -20.92 -3.06 50.76
CA LEU A 9 -22.36 -2.78 50.67
C LEU A 9 -23.03 -1.84 51.69
N ALA A 10 -23.89 -0.93 51.19
CA ALA A 10 -25.27 -0.85 51.66
C ALA A 10 -26.18 -0.09 50.67
N ALA A 11 -27.29 -0.72 50.36
CA ALA A 11 -28.42 -0.20 49.57
C ALA A 11 -29.43 0.46 50.54
N CYS A 12 -30.29 1.34 49.97
CA CYS A 12 -31.70 1.64 50.30
C CYS A 12 -32.07 2.87 49.45
N GLY A 13 -33.04 2.92 48.60
CA GLY A 13 -34.43 2.48 48.70
C GLY A 13 -35.31 3.68 49.03
N GLY A 14 -36.18 4.15 48.07
CA GLY A 14 -37.19 5.14 48.38
C GLY A 14 -37.86 5.73 47.13
N SER A 15 -39.07 5.22 46.87
CA SER A 15 -40.01 5.62 45.80
C SER A 15 -40.84 6.85 46.17
N ALA A 16 -41.51 7.36 45.13
CA ALA A 16 -42.76 8.13 45.06
C ALA A 16 -42.60 9.64 44.83
N SER A 17 -43.35 10.34 44.04
CA SER A 17 -44.54 10.19 43.22
C SER A 17 -44.87 11.57 42.65
N SER A 18 -45.33 11.57 41.41
CA SER A 18 -46.28 12.43 40.71
C SER A 18 -46.48 13.90 41.13
N ALA A 19 -46.38 14.82 40.15
CA ALA A 19 -47.49 15.75 39.90
C ALA A 19 -47.38 16.35 38.47
N ALA A 20 -48.43 16.21 37.74
CA ALA A 20 -48.67 16.84 36.44
C ALA A 20 -49.03 18.32 36.65
N SER A 21 -48.58 19.18 35.73
CA SER A 21 -49.28 20.45 35.43
C SER A 21 -49.20 20.73 33.94
N THR A 22 -50.37 20.74 33.36
CA THR A 22 -50.78 21.27 32.06
C THR A 22 -50.75 22.78 32.08
N GLU A 23 -50.20 23.42 31.03
CA GLU A 23 -50.75 24.70 30.45
C GLU A 23 -50.10 24.97 29.10
N THR A 24 -50.86 24.84 28.05
CA THR A 24 -51.47 25.89 27.20
C THR A 24 -50.60 26.39 26.07
N SER A 25 -51.06 26.04 24.86
CA SER A 25 -50.66 26.45 23.53
C SER A 25 -50.55 27.97 23.33
N THR A 26 -49.53 28.35 22.55
CA THR A 26 -49.65 29.53 21.69
C THR A 26 -49.12 29.17 20.31
N ALA A 27 -49.99 29.29 19.34
CA ALA A 27 -49.71 29.18 17.93
C ALA A 27 -48.85 30.36 17.47
N ALA A 28 -47.76 30.08 16.77
CA ALA A 28 -47.05 31.07 15.96
C ALA A 28 -46.87 30.50 14.54
N SER A 29 -47.28 31.32 13.64
CA SER A 29 -47.42 31.23 12.20
C SER A 29 -46.34 30.44 11.46
N THR A 30 -46.79 29.61 10.57
CA THR A 30 -46.14 29.03 9.39
C THR A 30 -45.57 30.14 8.49
N GLU A 31 -44.25 30.26 8.43
CA GLU A 31 -43.55 30.73 7.25
C GLU A 31 -43.19 29.52 6.39
N ALA A 32 -43.65 29.59 5.14
CA ALA A 32 -43.39 28.59 4.14
C ALA A 32 -41.88 28.61 3.83
N ALA A 33 -41.17 27.59 4.27
CA ALA A 33 -39.87 27.22 3.72
C ALA A 33 -40.08 26.81 2.26
N THR A 34 -39.51 27.57 1.34
CA THR A 34 -39.36 27.19 -0.06
C THR A 34 -38.59 25.88 -0.06
N GLY A 35 -39.23 24.79 -0.53
CA GLY A 35 -38.55 23.50 -0.66
C GLY A 35 -37.37 23.63 -1.60
N GLU A 36 -36.18 23.40 -1.08
CA GLU A 36 -35.07 22.93 -1.88
C GLU A 36 -35.47 21.51 -2.33
N GLU A 37 -35.49 21.28 -3.62
CA GLU A 37 -35.61 19.93 -4.17
C GLU A 37 -34.45 19.11 -3.58
N SER A 38 -34.75 18.08 -2.79
CA SER A 38 -33.79 17.06 -2.37
C SER A 38 -33.09 16.54 -3.61
N THR A 39 -31.78 16.68 -3.67
CA THR A 39 -30.97 16.22 -4.80
C THR A 39 -30.93 14.69 -4.90
N GLY A 40 -31.56 13.96 -3.98
CA GLY A 40 -31.51 12.50 -3.91
C GLY A 40 -30.15 11.94 -3.51
N VAL A 41 -29.29 12.78 -2.92
CA VAL A 41 -27.94 12.41 -2.43
C VAL A 41 -27.89 12.66 -0.92
N ALA A 42 -27.46 11.67 -0.16
CA ALA A 42 -27.23 11.81 1.28
C ALA A 42 -26.08 12.79 1.56
N SER A 43 -26.14 13.50 2.71
CA SER A 43 -25.13 14.50 3.10
C SER A 43 -23.74 13.89 3.37
N GLY A 44 -23.64 12.57 3.50
CA GLY A 44 -22.37 11.85 3.73
C GLY A 44 -22.51 10.34 3.65
N PHE A 45 -21.38 9.64 3.81
CA PHE A 45 -21.33 8.18 3.82
C PHE A 45 -20.24 7.68 4.79
N THR A 46 -20.34 6.39 5.12
CA THR A 46 -19.45 5.73 6.07
C THR A 46 -18.76 4.54 5.41
N VAL A 47 -17.46 4.40 5.60
CA VAL A 47 -16.67 3.28 5.12
C VAL A 47 -15.76 2.75 6.22
N GLN A 48 -15.36 1.48 6.11
CA GLN A 48 -14.31 0.88 6.93
C GLN A 48 -13.18 0.43 5.99
N LEU A 49 -11.99 1.04 6.11
CA LEU A 49 -10.83 0.81 5.26
C LEU A 49 -9.58 0.38 6.05
N GLY A 50 -9.76 -0.07 7.26
CA GLY A 50 -8.68 -0.52 8.13
C GLY A 50 -8.90 -0.17 9.60
N SER A 51 -7.85 -0.37 10.39
CA SER A 51 -7.81 -0.04 11.80
C SER A 51 -7.35 1.41 12.05
N ASN A 52 -7.07 1.75 13.30
CA ASN A 52 -6.52 3.05 13.64
C ASN A 52 -5.12 3.21 13.02
N PRO A 53 -4.88 4.23 12.16
CA PRO A 53 -3.57 4.44 11.57
C PRO A 53 -2.52 4.76 12.63
N GLU A 54 -1.30 4.25 12.44
CA GLU A 54 -0.17 4.56 13.32
C GLU A 54 0.18 6.04 13.28
N THR A 55 0.14 6.61 12.08
CA THR A 55 0.41 8.03 11.83
C THR A 55 -0.37 8.54 10.62
N LEU A 56 -0.71 9.82 10.62
CA LEU A 56 -1.24 10.55 9.47
C LEU A 56 -0.27 11.66 9.00
N ASP A 57 1.01 11.56 9.35
CA ASP A 57 2.08 12.32 8.73
C ASP A 57 2.44 11.67 7.37
N PRO A 58 2.29 12.36 6.22
CA PRO A 58 2.61 11.79 4.92
C PRO A 58 4.03 11.23 4.83
N ALA A 59 5.01 11.89 5.46
CA ALA A 59 6.40 11.46 5.44
C ALA A 59 6.66 10.18 6.27
N LEU A 60 5.84 9.90 7.28
CA LEU A 60 6.03 8.79 8.21
C LEU A 60 5.12 7.60 7.95
N ASN A 61 4.01 7.80 7.23
CA ASN A 61 3.08 6.73 6.92
C ASN A 61 3.69 5.70 5.95
N ASN A 62 3.57 4.43 6.29
CA ASN A 62 3.99 3.30 5.46
C ASN A 62 2.95 2.17 5.43
N ALA A 63 1.69 2.49 5.74
CA ALA A 63 0.59 1.53 5.80
C ALA A 63 -0.63 2.03 5.00
N ILE A 64 -1.39 1.08 4.42
CA ILE A 64 -2.54 1.37 3.55
C ILE A 64 -3.68 2.07 4.30
N ASP A 65 -3.91 1.74 5.58
CA ASP A 65 -4.95 2.35 6.40
C ASP A 65 -4.72 3.87 6.57
N GLY A 66 -3.50 4.29 6.89
CA GLY A 66 -3.12 5.71 6.91
C GLY A 66 -3.18 6.34 5.52
N ALA A 67 -2.68 5.66 4.49
CA ALA A 67 -2.66 6.17 3.12
C ALA A 67 -4.07 6.47 2.58
N ASN A 68 -5.08 5.65 2.88
CA ASN A 68 -6.47 5.89 2.50
C ASN A 68 -7.02 7.23 3.05
N THR A 69 -6.62 7.59 4.26
CA THR A 69 -6.94 8.91 4.82
C THR A 69 -6.14 10.01 4.13
N LEU A 70 -4.82 9.82 3.98
CA LEU A 70 -3.90 10.81 3.43
C LEU A 70 -4.27 11.25 2.01
N ILE A 71 -4.59 10.32 1.10
CA ILE A 71 -4.97 10.66 -0.30
C ILE A 71 -6.31 11.39 -0.40
N THR A 72 -7.11 11.41 0.68
CA THR A 72 -8.37 12.16 0.75
C THR A 72 -8.17 13.56 1.34
N VAL A 73 -7.20 13.72 2.26
CA VAL A 73 -6.96 15.00 2.97
C VAL A 73 -5.74 15.77 2.47
N PHE A 74 -4.84 15.13 1.71
CA PHE A 74 -3.73 15.77 1.03
C PHE A 74 -3.78 15.58 -0.48
N GLU A 75 -3.11 16.47 -1.21
CA GLU A 75 -2.93 16.37 -2.64
C GLU A 75 -1.47 16.67 -3.00
N PRO A 76 -0.74 15.70 -3.60
CA PRO A 76 0.64 15.88 -4.07
C PRO A 76 0.72 16.72 -5.38
N LEU A 77 1.91 16.79 -5.99
CA LEU A 77 2.12 17.53 -7.25
C LEU A 77 1.28 16.97 -8.39
N LEU A 78 1.21 15.66 -8.51
CA LEU A 78 0.43 14.93 -9.51
C LEU A 78 -0.54 13.99 -8.81
N LEU A 79 -1.49 13.43 -9.54
CA LEU A 79 -2.51 12.51 -9.05
C LEU A 79 -2.57 11.26 -9.93
N ILE A 80 -3.19 10.22 -9.42
CA ILE A 80 -3.56 9.02 -10.20
C ILE A 80 -5.08 9.02 -10.34
N ASP A 81 -5.58 8.93 -11.57
CA ASP A 81 -7.01 8.87 -11.84
C ASP A 81 -7.58 7.43 -11.74
N GLU A 82 -8.87 7.28 -12.01
CA GLU A 82 -9.60 6.00 -11.97
C GLU A 82 -9.11 4.98 -13.03
N ASN A 83 -8.33 5.43 -14.04
CA ASN A 83 -7.73 4.59 -15.07
C ASN A 83 -6.24 4.29 -14.78
N ASN A 84 -5.73 4.69 -13.61
CA ASN A 84 -4.31 4.63 -13.23
C ASN A 84 -3.38 5.50 -14.08
N GLU A 85 -3.91 6.53 -14.71
CA GLU A 85 -3.12 7.51 -15.45
C GLU A 85 -2.69 8.66 -14.54
N VAL A 86 -1.46 9.14 -14.75
CA VAL A 86 -0.96 10.32 -14.05
C VAL A 86 -1.62 11.57 -14.60
N ILE A 87 -2.26 12.33 -13.72
CA ILE A 87 -2.94 13.59 -14.07
C ILE A 87 -2.41 14.76 -13.21
N PRO A 88 -2.61 16.02 -13.64
CA PRO A 88 -2.22 17.19 -12.86
C PRO A 88 -2.93 17.26 -11.51
N GLY A 89 -2.15 17.40 -10.43
CA GLY A 89 -2.60 17.65 -9.06
C GLY A 89 -2.41 19.11 -8.66
N GLN A 90 -1.61 19.41 -7.62
CA GLN A 90 -1.24 20.77 -7.23
C GLN A 90 -0.37 21.46 -8.29
N ALA A 91 0.39 20.71 -9.08
CA ALA A 91 0.99 21.22 -10.31
C ALA A 91 -0.02 21.13 -11.45
N GLU A 92 -0.21 22.21 -12.22
CA GLU A 92 -1.06 22.20 -13.42
C GLU A 92 -0.37 21.55 -14.62
N SER A 93 0.98 21.52 -14.61
CA SER A 93 1.80 20.92 -15.67
C SER A 93 3.22 20.67 -15.20
N TYR A 94 3.94 19.83 -15.92
CA TYR A 94 5.39 19.68 -15.75
C TYR A 94 6.10 19.52 -17.09
N THR A 95 7.42 19.75 -17.07
CA THR A 95 8.32 19.50 -18.20
C THR A 95 9.55 18.72 -17.73
N VAL A 96 10.12 17.90 -18.62
CA VAL A 96 11.33 17.12 -18.35
C VAL A 96 12.39 17.51 -19.38
N SER A 97 13.64 17.69 -18.94
CA SER A 97 14.77 17.94 -19.82
C SER A 97 15.07 16.74 -20.73
N GLU A 98 15.76 16.96 -21.87
CA GLU A 98 16.08 15.91 -22.83
C GLU A 98 16.91 14.76 -22.24
N ASP A 99 17.73 15.04 -21.22
CA ASP A 99 18.53 14.05 -20.49
C ASP A 99 17.73 13.32 -19.40
N GLY A 100 16.46 13.69 -19.18
CA GLY A 100 15.60 13.08 -18.16
C GLY A 100 15.93 13.45 -16.71
N LEU A 101 16.86 14.40 -16.50
CA LEU A 101 17.34 14.71 -15.16
C LEU A 101 16.61 15.87 -14.48
N THR A 102 16.15 16.87 -15.23
CA THR A 102 15.52 18.06 -14.64
C THR A 102 14.01 18.04 -14.89
N TRP A 103 13.26 18.01 -13.79
CA TRP A 103 11.80 18.08 -13.77
C TRP A 103 11.38 19.45 -13.26
N THR A 104 10.56 20.16 -14.02
CA THR A 104 10.04 21.48 -13.64
C THR A 104 8.53 21.43 -13.58
N PHE A 105 7.97 21.59 -12.38
CA PHE A 105 6.54 21.60 -12.11
C PHE A 105 6.05 23.04 -12.04
N THR A 106 4.97 23.38 -12.74
CA THR A 106 4.28 24.65 -12.66
C THR A 106 3.08 24.53 -11.73
N MET A 107 3.07 25.27 -10.65
CA MET A 107 1.99 25.23 -9.64
C MET A 107 0.73 25.89 -10.16
N ARG A 108 -0.45 25.38 -9.76
CA ARG A 108 -1.73 26.06 -10.04
C ARG A 108 -1.78 27.42 -9.37
N ASP A 109 -2.52 28.35 -9.95
CA ASP A 109 -2.79 29.65 -9.30
C ASP A 109 -3.82 29.49 -8.18
N GLY A 110 -3.60 30.22 -7.08
CA GLY A 110 -4.57 30.35 -5.98
C GLY A 110 -4.63 29.15 -5.03
N LEU A 111 -3.61 28.32 -5.00
CA LEU A 111 -3.50 27.19 -4.06
C LEU A 111 -3.59 27.66 -2.60
N LYS A 112 -4.29 26.89 -1.77
CA LYS A 112 -4.54 27.20 -0.37
C LYS A 112 -4.39 25.97 0.51
N TRP A 113 -3.92 26.21 1.71
CA TRP A 113 -4.07 25.32 2.83
C TRP A 113 -5.51 25.34 3.38
N SER A 114 -5.89 24.35 4.18
CA SER A 114 -7.22 24.29 4.80
C SER A 114 -7.53 25.44 5.76
N ASP A 115 -6.51 26.10 6.32
CA ASP A 115 -6.64 27.30 7.14
C ASP A 115 -6.82 28.60 6.33
N GLY A 116 -6.76 28.51 4.99
CA GLY A 116 -6.90 29.61 4.05
C GLY A 116 -5.58 30.34 3.73
N SER A 117 -4.46 29.98 4.33
CA SER A 117 -3.14 30.50 3.97
C SER A 117 -2.69 30.02 2.59
N ASP A 118 -1.74 30.73 1.97
CA ASP A 118 -1.24 30.39 0.64
C ASP A 118 -0.37 29.12 0.67
N LEU A 119 -0.59 28.21 -0.28
CA LEU A 119 0.27 27.08 -0.57
C LEU A 119 1.06 27.38 -1.85
N THR A 120 2.35 27.08 -1.85
CA THR A 120 3.28 27.42 -2.93
C THR A 120 4.28 26.29 -3.18
N ALA A 121 5.11 26.41 -4.22
CA ALA A 121 6.22 25.49 -4.47
C ALA A 121 7.21 25.37 -3.29
N LYS A 122 7.27 26.38 -2.41
CA LYS A 122 8.17 26.35 -1.22
C LYS A 122 7.74 25.32 -0.19
N ASP A 123 6.44 25.05 -0.09
CA ASP A 123 5.90 24.03 0.80
C ASP A 123 6.31 22.61 0.31
N PHE A 124 6.35 22.39 -1.00
CA PHE A 124 6.85 21.16 -1.60
C PHE A 124 8.38 21.04 -1.45
N GLU A 125 9.14 22.13 -1.66
CA GLU A 125 10.58 22.14 -1.41
C GLU A 125 10.89 21.71 0.02
N TYR A 126 10.22 22.32 1.00
CA TYR A 126 10.35 21.94 2.41
C TYR A 126 10.02 20.47 2.64
N SER A 127 8.90 20.00 2.11
CA SER A 127 8.41 18.63 2.36
C SER A 127 9.33 17.56 1.78
N PHE A 128 9.88 17.78 0.58
CA PHE A 128 10.81 16.84 -0.04
C PHE A 128 12.16 16.81 0.70
N LYS A 129 12.64 17.99 1.13
CA LYS A 129 13.85 18.05 1.98
C LYS A 129 13.62 17.41 3.34
N ARG A 130 12.41 17.56 3.92
CA ARG A 130 12.02 16.89 5.17
C ARG A 130 12.00 15.38 5.02
N LEU A 131 11.54 14.83 3.90
CA LEU A 131 11.62 13.38 3.61
C LEU A 131 13.05 12.86 3.65
N ALA A 132 14.04 13.60 3.12
CA ALA A 132 15.44 13.21 3.11
C ALA A 132 16.11 13.42 4.47
N ALA A 133 15.58 14.27 5.35
CA ALA A 133 16.21 14.61 6.63
C ALA A 133 16.25 13.41 7.58
N PRO A 134 17.43 13.01 8.12
CA PRO A 134 17.55 11.87 9.02
C PRO A 134 16.69 11.97 10.29
N ASP A 135 16.49 13.19 10.80
CA ASP A 135 15.66 13.44 11.98
C ASP A 135 14.18 13.11 11.74
N THR A 136 13.70 13.14 10.49
CA THR A 136 12.34 12.72 10.13
C THR A 136 12.20 11.21 10.19
N ALA A 137 13.29 10.46 9.94
CA ALA A 137 13.29 8.99 9.88
C ALA A 137 12.20 8.41 8.94
N ALA A 138 11.96 9.09 7.80
CA ALA A 138 10.92 8.73 6.84
C ALA A 138 11.19 7.36 6.22
N PRO A 139 10.29 6.38 6.36
CA PRO A 139 10.53 5.01 5.88
C PRO A 139 10.62 4.91 4.36
N TYR A 140 10.01 5.84 3.63
CA TYR A 140 10.03 5.89 2.17
C TYR A 140 11.08 6.84 1.59
N ALA A 141 11.94 7.48 2.40
CA ALA A 141 12.89 8.49 1.93
C ALA A 141 13.72 8.03 0.73
N GLU A 142 14.38 6.87 0.83
CA GLU A 142 15.21 6.32 -0.25
C GLU A 142 14.38 6.03 -1.52
N THR A 143 13.17 5.50 -1.36
CA THR A 143 12.28 5.13 -2.47
C THR A 143 11.78 6.35 -3.25
N VAL A 144 11.37 7.42 -2.56
CA VAL A 144 10.68 8.55 -3.21
C VAL A 144 11.55 9.76 -3.50
N VAL A 145 12.63 9.97 -2.75
CA VAL A 145 13.57 11.09 -2.97
C VAL A 145 15.03 10.65 -3.14
N GLY A 146 15.34 9.36 -3.03
CA GLY A 146 16.70 8.83 -3.14
C GLY A 146 17.36 9.03 -4.51
N MET A 147 16.56 9.16 -5.58
CA MET A 147 17.06 9.48 -6.92
C MET A 147 17.31 10.97 -7.13
N ILE A 148 16.92 11.86 -6.20
CA ILE A 148 17.17 13.30 -6.31
C ILE A 148 18.63 13.59 -6.02
N ASP A 149 19.24 14.42 -6.86
CA ASP A 149 20.62 14.86 -6.69
C ASP A 149 20.82 15.55 -5.34
N GLY A 150 21.96 15.24 -4.67
CA GLY A 150 22.25 15.70 -3.32
C GLY A 150 21.64 14.86 -2.20
N TYR A 151 20.88 13.78 -2.48
CA TYR A 151 20.27 12.92 -1.44
C TYR A 151 21.31 12.36 -0.45
N ALA A 152 22.46 11.89 -0.95
CA ALA A 152 23.50 11.35 -0.09
C ALA A 152 24.04 12.40 0.92
N ASP A 153 24.24 13.64 0.47
CA ASP A 153 24.69 14.74 1.36
C ASP A 153 23.58 15.16 2.32
N ALA A 154 22.33 15.18 1.87
CA ALA A 154 21.17 15.49 2.71
C ALA A 154 20.98 14.47 3.85
N THR A 155 21.31 13.20 3.62
CA THR A 155 21.23 12.11 4.62
C THR A 155 22.52 11.91 5.43
N GLY A 156 23.58 12.67 5.18
CA GLY A 156 24.89 12.52 5.85
C GLY A 156 25.68 11.31 5.36
N ASN A 157 25.51 10.88 4.11
CA ASN A 157 26.26 9.79 3.47
C ASN A 157 26.33 8.53 4.38
N PRO A 158 25.25 7.86 4.70
CA PRO A 158 25.26 6.72 5.60
C PRO A 158 26.11 5.57 5.05
N ASP A 159 26.89 4.95 5.92
CA ASP A 159 27.63 3.72 5.59
C ASP A 159 26.66 2.50 5.49
N LYS A 160 27.21 1.33 5.12
CA LYS A 160 26.39 0.08 5.02
C LYS A 160 25.75 -0.35 6.34
N GLN A 161 26.14 0.22 7.46
CA GLN A 161 25.58 -0.01 8.79
C GLN A 161 24.60 1.10 9.21
N GLY A 162 24.36 2.09 8.32
CA GLY A 162 23.47 3.22 8.57
C GLY A 162 24.08 4.34 9.41
N ASN A 163 25.41 4.31 9.69
CA ASN A 163 26.05 5.39 10.42
C ASN A 163 26.37 6.55 9.47
N MET A 164 25.99 7.76 9.83
CA MET A 164 26.32 8.96 9.07
C MET A 164 27.86 9.15 9.02
N THR A 165 28.40 9.37 7.82
CA THR A 165 29.84 9.60 7.62
C THR A 165 30.16 11.09 7.48
N THR A 166 29.17 11.93 7.22
CA THR A 166 29.22 13.39 7.18
C THR A 166 28.05 13.97 7.98
N GLU A 167 28.10 15.26 8.32
CA GLU A 167 26.94 15.96 8.87
C GLU A 167 25.89 16.09 7.76
N PRO A 168 24.60 15.77 8.04
CA PRO A 168 23.52 15.95 7.09
C PRO A 168 23.34 17.42 6.69
N ASP A 169 23.12 17.66 5.41
CA ASP A 169 22.84 18.99 4.87
C ASP A 169 21.43 19.03 4.25
N PHE A 170 20.46 19.54 5.00
CA PHE A 170 19.06 19.67 4.58
C PHE A 170 18.90 20.38 3.22
N ASP A 171 19.77 21.35 2.93
CA ASP A 171 19.72 22.14 1.71
C ASP A 171 20.45 21.51 0.52
N ALA A 172 21.15 20.39 0.73
CA ALA A 172 21.87 19.69 -0.33
C ALA A 172 20.92 19.02 -1.35
N LEU A 173 19.70 18.62 -0.92
CA LEU A 173 18.74 18.00 -1.82
C LEU A 173 18.31 18.99 -2.92
N ASN A 174 18.54 18.62 -4.18
CA ASN A 174 18.36 19.52 -5.31
C ASN A 174 16.88 19.66 -5.72
N VAL A 175 16.11 20.22 -4.81
CA VAL A 175 14.70 20.62 -4.95
C VAL A 175 14.62 22.11 -4.67
N VAL A 176 14.23 22.91 -5.68
CA VAL A 176 14.30 24.36 -5.61
C VAL A 176 13.00 25.00 -6.07
N ALA A 177 12.36 25.74 -5.18
CA ALA A 177 11.22 26.58 -5.51
C ALA A 177 11.69 27.93 -6.09
N SER A 178 10.96 28.46 -7.07
CA SER A 178 11.17 29.83 -7.53
C SER A 178 10.86 30.86 -6.45
N GLU A 179 11.45 32.06 -6.54
CA GLU A 179 11.23 33.13 -5.55
C GLU A 179 9.74 33.50 -5.40
N ASP A 180 8.99 33.49 -6.50
CA ASP A 180 7.54 33.76 -6.54
C ASP A 180 6.67 32.56 -6.13
N GLY A 181 7.30 31.39 -5.83
CA GLY A 181 6.61 30.17 -5.40
C GLY A 181 5.77 29.47 -6.46
N LYS A 182 5.94 29.83 -7.74
CA LYS A 182 5.11 29.32 -8.84
C LYS A 182 5.69 28.10 -9.55
N THR A 183 6.96 27.83 -9.40
CA THR A 183 7.61 26.65 -10.00
C THR A 183 8.45 25.92 -8.98
N LEU A 184 8.46 24.58 -9.09
CA LEU A 184 9.36 23.69 -8.37
C LEU A 184 10.25 23.00 -9.38
N THR A 185 11.56 23.09 -9.20
CA THR A 185 12.54 22.37 -10.01
C THR A 185 13.16 21.27 -9.18
N VAL A 186 13.12 20.04 -9.68
CA VAL A 186 13.73 18.86 -9.08
C VAL A 186 14.79 18.33 -10.04
N THR A 187 16.02 18.17 -9.56
CA THR A 187 17.12 17.60 -10.36
C THR A 187 17.43 16.21 -9.84
N LEU A 188 17.44 15.22 -10.74
CA LEU A 188 17.72 13.83 -10.42
C LEU A 188 19.20 13.50 -10.65
N SER A 189 19.75 12.57 -9.90
CA SER A 189 21.12 12.04 -10.06
C SER A 189 21.24 11.05 -11.23
N TYR A 190 20.12 10.43 -11.62
CA TYR A 190 19.98 9.58 -12.80
C TYR A 190 18.56 9.70 -13.35
N PRO A 191 18.33 9.42 -14.66
CA PRO A 191 16.99 9.47 -15.24
C PRO A 191 16.06 8.44 -14.59
N CYS A 192 14.90 8.90 -14.11
CA CYS A 192 13.88 8.05 -13.50
C CYS A 192 12.60 8.11 -14.35
N ALA A 193 12.29 7.03 -15.06
CA ALA A 193 11.18 6.96 -16.00
C ALA A 193 9.79 7.01 -15.34
N TYR A 194 9.73 6.76 -14.03
CA TYR A 194 8.51 6.71 -13.21
C TYR A 194 8.43 7.84 -12.18
N PHE A 195 9.25 8.88 -12.29
CA PHE A 195 9.25 10.00 -11.31
C PHE A 195 7.92 10.74 -11.26
N ASP A 196 7.17 10.79 -12.36
CA ASP A 196 5.80 11.32 -12.39
C ASP A 196 4.84 10.53 -11.47
N LYS A 197 4.98 9.20 -11.42
CA LYS A 197 4.20 8.33 -10.53
C LYS A 197 4.59 8.54 -9.06
N LEU A 198 5.89 8.73 -8.77
CA LEU A 198 6.35 9.10 -7.43
C LEU A 198 5.82 10.47 -7.01
N ALA A 199 5.79 11.45 -7.93
CA ALA A 199 5.22 12.77 -7.67
C ALA A 199 3.70 12.77 -7.38
N ALA A 200 3.03 11.63 -7.62
CA ALA A 200 1.63 11.37 -7.25
C ALA A 200 1.47 10.52 -5.99
N PHE A 201 2.57 10.06 -5.39
CA PHE A 201 2.53 9.19 -4.21
C PHE A 201 2.24 9.98 -2.92
N ALA A 202 1.46 9.39 -2.02
CA ALA A 202 1.00 10.07 -0.80
C ALA A 202 2.14 10.65 0.07
N ALA A 203 3.28 9.96 0.17
CA ALA A 203 4.43 10.44 0.93
C ALA A 203 5.05 11.73 0.36
N MET A 204 4.83 12.03 -0.94
CA MET A 204 5.28 13.25 -1.62
C MET A 204 4.30 14.44 -1.45
N SER A 205 3.27 14.28 -0.62
CA SER A 205 2.34 15.37 -0.30
C SER A 205 3.04 16.48 0.48
N PRO A 206 2.62 17.75 0.28
CA PRO A 206 3.19 18.87 1.02
C PRO A 206 2.68 18.88 2.45
N VAL A 207 3.51 19.35 3.38
CA VAL A 207 3.12 19.68 4.76
C VAL A 207 3.43 21.16 5.05
N GLN A 208 2.59 21.81 5.84
CA GLN A 208 2.79 23.22 6.17
C GLN A 208 3.93 23.36 7.19
N GLN A 209 5.08 23.92 6.76
CA GLN A 209 6.29 24.07 7.58
C GLN A 209 5.99 24.73 8.94
N ALA A 210 5.26 25.84 8.95
CA ALA A 210 4.96 26.58 10.18
C ALA A 210 4.21 25.73 11.21
N THR A 211 3.29 24.86 10.76
CA THR A 211 2.52 23.96 11.61
C THR A 211 3.39 22.83 12.17
N VAL A 212 4.21 22.21 11.33
CA VAL A 212 5.14 21.16 11.75
C VAL A 212 6.14 21.68 12.76
N GLU A 213 6.78 22.83 12.51
CA GLU A 213 7.77 23.42 13.41
C GLU A 213 7.16 23.91 14.74
N ALA A 214 5.91 24.38 14.73
CA ALA A 214 5.24 24.85 15.93
C ALA A 214 4.81 23.73 16.87
N ASN A 215 4.46 22.55 16.33
CA ASN A 215 3.83 21.47 17.08
C ASN A 215 4.71 20.22 17.20
N GLY A 216 5.84 20.11 16.46
CA GLY A 216 6.64 18.89 16.39
C GLY A 216 5.77 17.69 15.98
N ASP A 217 6.00 16.50 16.53
CA ASP A 217 5.28 15.27 16.18
C ASP A 217 3.75 15.35 16.45
N ALA A 218 3.31 16.32 17.27
CA ALA A 218 1.90 16.47 17.59
C ALA A 218 1.09 17.20 16.47
N TRP A 219 1.71 17.72 15.43
CA TRP A 219 1.03 18.46 14.37
C TRP A 219 -0.05 17.62 13.65
N CYS A 220 0.14 16.29 13.57
CA CYS A 220 -0.71 15.36 12.85
C CYS A 220 -1.52 14.41 13.76
N THR A 221 -1.70 14.73 15.06
CA THR A 221 -2.41 13.89 16.01
C THR A 221 -3.76 14.45 16.44
N GLU A 222 -4.02 15.74 16.17
CA GLU A 222 -5.23 16.44 16.58
C GLU A 222 -5.85 17.22 15.41
N PRO A 223 -7.17 17.19 15.22
CA PRO A 223 -7.82 17.92 14.10
C PRO A 223 -7.49 19.42 14.03
N ASP A 224 -7.36 20.09 15.17
CA ASP A 224 -7.12 21.54 15.26
C ASP A 224 -5.73 21.96 14.76
N THR A 225 -4.75 21.03 14.76
CA THR A 225 -3.39 21.27 14.25
C THR A 225 -3.13 20.62 12.89
N TYR A 226 -4.09 19.85 12.39
CA TYR A 226 -3.95 19.08 11.15
C TYR A 226 -4.30 19.95 9.93
N ILE A 227 -3.34 20.74 9.48
CA ILE A 227 -3.50 21.60 8.29
C ILE A 227 -3.17 20.78 7.03
N CYS A 228 -4.09 20.70 6.10
CA CYS A 228 -4.02 19.89 4.89
C CYS A 228 -4.39 20.68 3.64
N ASN A 229 -4.22 20.10 2.45
CA ASN A 229 -4.48 20.77 1.17
C ASN A 229 -5.41 19.99 0.24
N GLY A 230 -5.94 18.86 0.68
CA GLY A 230 -6.83 18.00 -0.11
C GLY A 230 -8.29 18.49 -0.09
N PRO A 231 -9.18 17.75 -0.80
CA PRO A 231 -10.60 18.09 -0.92
C PRO A 231 -11.39 17.96 0.39
N TYR A 232 -10.88 17.22 1.35
CA TYR A 232 -11.47 17.06 2.69
C TYR A 232 -10.43 17.38 3.77
N CYS A 233 -10.93 17.71 4.99
CA CYS A 233 -10.14 17.93 6.19
C CYS A 233 -10.63 17.03 7.31
N ILE A 234 -9.75 16.64 8.22
CA ILE A 234 -10.13 15.92 9.44
C ILE A 234 -10.87 16.89 10.37
N SER A 235 -12.11 16.61 10.70
CA SER A 235 -12.91 17.38 11.64
C SER A 235 -13.08 16.71 13.00
N GLU A 236 -12.92 15.38 13.05
CA GLU A 236 -12.94 14.60 14.29
C GLU A 236 -12.01 13.38 14.10
N TRP A 237 -11.28 13.05 15.15
CA TRP A 237 -10.52 11.80 15.23
C TRP A 237 -10.66 11.21 16.64
N ILE A 238 -11.38 10.10 16.72
CA ILE A 238 -11.50 9.30 17.95
C ILE A 238 -10.76 7.99 17.69
N PRO A 239 -9.56 7.80 18.28
CA PRO A 239 -8.74 6.61 18.05
C PRO A 239 -9.51 5.32 18.33
N SER A 240 -9.35 4.33 17.44
CA SER A 240 -10.03 3.02 17.47
C SER A 240 -11.56 3.09 17.40
N GLU A 241 -12.12 4.22 17.00
CA GLU A 241 -13.55 4.40 16.75
C GLU A 241 -13.81 4.93 15.35
N ARG A 242 -13.38 6.19 15.05
CA ARG A 242 -13.62 6.81 13.75
C ARG A 242 -12.74 8.02 13.48
N ILE A 243 -12.61 8.34 12.19
CA ILE A 243 -12.19 9.65 11.69
C ILE A 243 -13.37 10.22 10.89
N VAL A 244 -13.69 11.49 11.10
CA VAL A 244 -14.71 12.21 10.31
C VAL A 244 -13.99 13.26 9.46
N LEU A 245 -14.21 13.17 8.16
CA LEU A 245 -13.70 14.10 7.17
C LEU A 245 -14.84 15.02 6.73
N THR A 246 -14.56 16.33 6.59
CA THR A 246 -15.50 17.33 6.10
C THR A 246 -14.90 18.06 4.90
N LYS A 247 -15.74 18.53 3.97
CA LYS A 247 -15.27 19.28 2.80
C LYS A 247 -14.34 20.42 3.20
N ASN A 248 -13.24 20.56 2.47
CA ASN A 248 -12.34 21.69 2.59
C ASN A 248 -12.88 22.87 1.80
N PRO A 249 -13.34 23.95 2.45
CA PRO A 249 -13.90 25.11 1.76
C PRO A 249 -12.84 25.92 0.98
N ASN A 250 -11.56 25.69 1.28
CA ASN A 250 -10.43 26.38 0.65
C ASN A 250 -9.76 25.55 -0.44
N TYR A 251 -10.29 24.36 -0.74
CA TYR A 251 -9.67 23.45 -1.69
C TYR A 251 -9.55 24.05 -3.09
N VAL A 252 -8.33 24.06 -3.59
CA VAL A 252 -7.96 24.32 -4.98
C VAL A 252 -6.94 23.25 -5.38
N GLY A 253 -7.27 22.44 -6.37
CA GLY A 253 -6.41 21.30 -6.75
C GLY A 253 -6.81 20.64 -8.06
N GLY A 254 -6.33 19.43 -8.28
CA GLY A 254 -6.54 18.66 -9.52
C GLY A 254 -7.90 17.96 -9.60
N TRP A 255 -8.52 17.64 -8.45
CA TRP A 255 -9.84 17.02 -8.44
C TRP A 255 -10.95 18.01 -8.84
N ASP A 256 -11.91 17.54 -9.64
CA ASP A 256 -13.06 18.34 -10.07
C ASP A 256 -14.00 18.63 -8.88
N SER A 257 -13.92 19.83 -8.33
CA SER A 257 -14.71 20.25 -7.18
C SER A 257 -16.23 20.15 -7.40
N SER A 258 -16.71 20.16 -8.65
CA SER A 258 -18.13 20.00 -8.95
C SER A 258 -18.65 18.58 -8.71
N LYS A 259 -17.74 17.59 -8.65
CA LYS A 259 -18.05 16.19 -8.36
C LYS A 259 -17.91 15.84 -6.87
N ILE A 260 -17.35 16.73 -6.06
CA ILE A 260 -17.20 16.55 -4.61
C ILE A 260 -18.53 16.96 -3.95
N VAL A 261 -19.47 16.03 -3.88
CA VAL A 261 -20.86 16.31 -3.48
C VAL A 261 -21.15 16.00 -2.01
N SER A 262 -20.56 14.96 -1.43
CA SER A 262 -20.79 14.60 -0.02
C SER A 262 -20.16 15.60 0.95
N ASP A 263 -20.90 16.03 1.96
CA ASP A 263 -20.39 16.98 2.95
C ASP A 263 -19.43 16.34 3.95
N THR A 264 -19.66 15.04 4.25
CA THR A 264 -18.87 14.28 5.22
C THR A 264 -18.54 12.87 4.72
N ILE A 265 -17.37 12.37 5.13
CA ILE A 265 -16.97 10.97 4.99
C ILE A 265 -16.57 10.48 6.38
N THR A 266 -17.17 9.39 6.84
CA THR A 266 -16.79 8.76 8.11
C THR A 266 -15.98 7.49 7.83
N LEU A 267 -14.77 7.42 8.38
CA LEU A 267 -13.91 6.23 8.35
C LEU A 267 -14.06 5.52 9.70
N LEU A 268 -14.66 4.33 9.72
CA LEU A 268 -14.71 3.48 10.92
C LEU A 268 -13.36 2.78 11.09
N LEU A 269 -12.80 2.84 12.31
CA LEU A 269 -11.50 2.28 12.66
C LEU A 269 -11.70 0.96 13.41
N LEU A 270 -12.26 -0.05 12.71
CA LEU A 270 -12.60 -1.35 13.28
C LEU A 270 -11.51 -2.38 12.93
N GLU A 271 -10.97 -3.05 13.94
CA GLU A 271 -9.97 -4.13 13.76
C GLU A 271 -10.62 -5.51 13.56
N ASP A 272 -11.81 -5.72 14.14
CA ASP A 272 -12.52 -7.00 14.08
C ASP A 272 -13.38 -7.09 12.81
N SER A 273 -13.09 -8.04 11.94
CA SER A 273 -13.83 -8.23 10.68
C SER A 273 -15.30 -8.58 10.89
N SER A 274 -15.66 -9.24 12.00
CA SER A 274 -17.07 -9.53 12.32
C SER A 274 -17.81 -8.27 12.73
N ALA A 275 -17.13 -7.31 13.39
CA ALA A 275 -17.70 -5.99 13.70
C ALA A 275 -17.91 -5.20 12.42
N SER A 276 -16.92 -5.19 11.51
CA SER A 276 -17.02 -4.56 10.18
C SER A 276 -18.19 -5.13 9.37
N TYR A 277 -18.31 -6.46 9.33
CA TYR A 277 -19.41 -7.15 8.65
C TYR A 277 -20.78 -6.83 9.27
N THR A 278 -20.84 -6.67 10.59
CA THR A 278 -22.07 -6.25 11.30
C THR A 278 -22.44 -4.81 10.94
N ALA A 279 -21.47 -3.89 10.88
CA ALA A 279 -21.70 -2.49 10.46
C ALA A 279 -22.23 -2.42 9.02
N TYR A 280 -21.70 -3.24 8.11
CA TYR A 280 -22.18 -3.33 6.73
C TYR A 280 -23.62 -3.87 6.67
N ASN A 281 -23.89 -4.99 7.30
CA ASN A 281 -25.22 -5.63 7.28
C ASN A 281 -26.32 -4.79 7.95
N SER A 282 -25.96 -3.92 8.90
CA SER A 282 -26.89 -2.98 9.52
C SER A 282 -27.13 -1.72 8.68
N GLY A 283 -26.35 -1.49 7.62
CA GLY A 283 -26.37 -0.28 6.81
C GLY A 283 -25.64 0.91 7.43
N GLU A 284 -24.91 0.72 8.53
CA GLU A 284 -24.05 1.73 9.13
C GLU A 284 -22.88 2.09 8.22
N ALA A 285 -22.21 1.07 7.65
CA ALA A 285 -21.14 1.24 6.66
C ALA A 285 -21.65 0.87 5.25
N GLN A 286 -21.30 1.71 4.25
CA GLN A 286 -21.61 1.46 2.84
C GLN A 286 -20.50 0.71 2.11
N LEU A 287 -19.28 0.66 2.70
CA LEU A 287 -18.16 -0.12 2.20
C LEU A 287 -17.36 -0.64 3.39
N ILE A 288 -16.97 -1.91 3.33
CA ILE A 288 -16.02 -2.51 4.28
C ILE A 288 -14.95 -3.31 3.53
N LYS A 289 -13.68 -3.12 3.91
CA LYS A 289 -12.54 -3.87 3.40
C LYS A 289 -12.37 -5.19 4.15
N ASP A 290 -12.53 -5.18 5.47
CA ASP A 290 -12.26 -6.34 6.31
C ASP A 290 -13.50 -7.26 6.36
N VAL A 291 -13.58 -8.16 5.37
CA VAL A 291 -14.64 -9.18 5.25
C VAL A 291 -14.18 -10.47 5.93
N PRO A 292 -14.98 -11.08 6.84
CA PRO A 292 -14.61 -12.36 7.45
C PRO A 292 -14.43 -13.46 6.39
N THR A 293 -13.31 -14.17 6.43
CA THR A 293 -12.98 -15.19 5.41
C THR A 293 -13.91 -16.39 5.39
N ASP A 294 -14.56 -16.71 6.50
CA ASP A 294 -15.58 -17.76 6.62
C ASP A 294 -16.93 -17.38 5.98
N GLU A 295 -17.19 -16.09 5.80
CA GLU A 295 -18.39 -15.60 5.10
C GLU A 295 -18.21 -15.60 3.57
N ILE A 296 -16.99 -15.48 3.04
CA ILE A 296 -16.68 -15.37 1.60
C ILE A 296 -17.40 -16.43 0.75
N PRO A 297 -17.45 -17.73 1.12
CA PRO A 297 -18.11 -18.75 0.31
C PRO A 297 -19.60 -18.53 0.14
N SER A 298 -20.24 -17.73 0.99
CA SER A 298 -21.66 -17.43 0.95
C SER A 298 -22.00 -16.14 0.20
N LEU A 299 -21.00 -15.30 -0.09
CA LEU A 299 -21.17 -14.01 -0.73
C LEU A 299 -21.38 -14.14 -2.24
N THR A 300 -22.22 -13.30 -2.79
CA THR A 300 -22.44 -13.19 -4.23
C THR A 300 -21.57 -12.09 -4.79
N LYS A 301 -20.74 -12.43 -5.80
CA LYS A 301 -19.88 -11.45 -6.46
C LYS A 301 -20.70 -10.35 -7.14
N ALA A 302 -20.13 -9.15 -7.20
CA ALA A 302 -20.77 -7.98 -7.82
C ALA A 302 -21.08 -8.20 -9.30
N GLU A 303 -20.23 -8.91 -10.04
CA GLU A 303 -20.43 -9.30 -11.44
C GLU A 303 -21.65 -10.22 -11.64
N ASP A 304 -22.06 -10.96 -10.62
CA ASP A 304 -23.25 -11.84 -10.58
C ASP A 304 -24.47 -11.14 -9.94
N GLY A 305 -24.39 -9.83 -9.73
CA GLY A 305 -25.47 -9.02 -9.16
C GLY A 305 -25.48 -8.95 -7.63
N GLY A 306 -24.39 -9.34 -6.97
CA GLY A 306 -24.18 -9.16 -5.53
C GLY A 306 -23.47 -7.84 -5.19
N ASP A 307 -22.87 -7.83 -4.03
CA ASP A 307 -22.18 -6.67 -3.45
C ASP A 307 -20.75 -6.98 -2.98
N PHE A 308 -20.26 -8.20 -3.27
CA PHE A 308 -18.90 -8.64 -3.00
C PHE A 308 -18.00 -8.41 -4.21
N TYR A 309 -17.00 -7.59 -4.05
CA TYR A 309 -16.01 -7.24 -5.07
C TYR A 309 -14.69 -7.97 -4.82
N VAL A 310 -14.02 -8.34 -5.89
CA VAL A 310 -12.64 -8.83 -5.88
C VAL A 310 -11.92 -8.13 -7.03
N ASP A 311 -10.82 -7.44 -6.75
CA ASP A 311 -10.07 -6.70 -7.76
C ASP A 311 -8.57 -6.90 -7.56
N THR A 312 -7.83 -6.89 -8.68
CA THR A 312 -6.39 -7.12 -8.67
C THR A 312 -5.65 -5.91 -8.13
N ILE A 313 -4.69 -6.15 -7.23
CA ILE A 313 -3.71 -5.15 -6.82
C ILE A 313 -2.31 -5.52 -7.35
N LEU A 314 -1.45 -4.52 -7.50
CA LEU A 314 -0.10 -4.71 -8.05
C LEU A 314 0.80 -5.36 -7.00
N GLY A 315 0.70 -6.67 -6.88
CA GLY A 315 1.50 -7.37 -5.88
C GLY A 315 1.52 -8.86 -6.06
N THR A 316 2.56 -9.48 -5.52
CA THR A 316 2.79 -10.92 -5.62
C THR A 316 3.08 -11.51 -4.26
N TYR A 317 2.31 -12.53 -3.90
CA TYR A 317 2.62 -13.46 -2.82
C TYR A 317 3.65 -14.44 -3.35
N TYR A 318 4.84 -14.46 -2.77
CA TYR A 318 5.91 -15.36 -3.17
C TYR A 318 6.60 -15.97 -1.95
N LEU A 319 7.43 -16.97 -2.18
CA LEU A 319 8.26 -17.55 -1.15
C LEU A 319 9.71 -17.11 -1.39
N SER A 320 10.40 -16.77 -0.32
CA SER A 320 11.85 -16.58 -0.30
C SER A 320 12.52 -17.84 0.22
N LEU A 321 13.51 -18.31 -0.51
CA LEU A 321 14.49 -19.30 -0.05
C LEU A 321 15.75 -18.56 0.36
N ASN A 322 16.50 -19.04 1.35
CA ASN A 322 17.77 -18.42 1.67
C ASN A 322 18.86 -18.94 0.73
N ASP A 323 19.11 -18.23 -0.36
CA ASP A 323 20.03 -18.64 -1.44
C ASP A 323 21.50 -18.79 -0.98
N GLN A 324 21.86 -18.33 0.21
CA GLN A 324 23.20 -18.49 0.78
C GLN A 324 23.33 -19.77 1.64
N LYS A 325 22.23 -20.46 1.91
CA LYS A 325 22.22 -21.72 2.68
C LYS A 325 22.19 -22.93 1.75
N GLU A 326 23.01 -23.96 2.05
CA GLU A 326 22.83 -25.28 1.45
C GLU A 326 21.53 -25.92 1.99
N PRO A 327 20.73 -26.58 1.14
CA PRO A 327 20.96 -26.84 -0.28
C PRO A 327 20.28 -25.79 -1.20
N PHE A 328 19.73 -24.68 -0.69
CA PHE A 328 18.97 -23.68 -1.45
C PHE A 328 19.84 -22.84 -2.40
N ASN A 329 21.16 -22.87 -2.24
CA ASN A 329 22.12 -22.28 -3.17
C ASN A 329 22.19 -23.03 -4.53
N ASP A 330 21.65 -24.27 -4.63
CA ASP A 330 21.53 -24.98 -5.89
C ASP A 330 20.22 -24.61 -6.61
N VAL A 331 20.34 -24.10 -7.84
CA VAL A 331 19.20 -23.72 -8.68
C VAL A 331 18.22 -24.88 -8.94
N ASN A 332 18.71 -26.13 -9.02
CA ASN A 332 17.84 -27.29 -9.21
C ASN A 332 16.98 -27.59 -7.98
N VAL A 333 17.49 -27.30 -6.77
CA VAL A 333 16.69 -27.37 -5.54
C VAL A 333 15.60 -26.33 -5.57
N ARG A 334 15.93 -25.05 -5.84
CA ARG A 334 14.93 -23.99 -5.92
C ARG A 334 13.88 -24.26 -6.99
N LYS A 335 14.32 -24.74 -8.16
CA LYS A 335 13.43 -25.20 -9.25
C LYS A 335 12.49 -26.29 -8.80
N ALA A 336 12.99 -27.32 -8.12
CA ALA A 336 12.18 -28.44 -7.65
C ALA A 336 11.10 -27.97 -6.67
N LEU A 337 11.46 -27.14 -5.69
CA LEU A 337 10.52 -26.57 -4.71
C LEU A 337 9.46 -25.68 -5.38
N SER A 338 9.83 -24.89 -6.38
CA SER A 338 8.91 -24.02 -7.12
C SER A 338 7.91 -24.83 -7.96
N LEU A 339 8.39 -25.82 -8.72
CA LEU A 339 7.57 -26.60 -9.65
C LEU A 339 6.62 -27.59 -8.95
N ALA A 340 6.86 -27.93 -7.69
CA ALA A 340 6.00 -28.81 -6.89
C ALA A 340 4.73 -28.10 -6.36
N ILE A 341 4.53 -26.81 -6.63
CA ILE A 341 3.39 -26.05 -6.14
C ILE A 341 2.29 -25.99 -7.20
N ASP A 342 1.11 -26.53 -6.90
CA ASP A 342 -0.12 -26.32 -7.66
C ASP A 342 -0.71 -24.95 -7.31
N ARG A 343 -0.42 -23.96 -8.16
CA ARG A 343 -0.81 -22.56 -7.96
C ARG A 343 -2.30 -22.35 -8.09
N ASP A 344 -2.94 -23.10 -9.01
CA ASP A 344 -4.38 -23.07 -9.19
C ASP A 344 -5.11 -23.61 -7.95
N TYR A 345 -4.63 -24.70 -7.37
CA TYR A 345 -5.18 -25.24 -6.12
C TYR A 345 -5.01 -24.25 -4.95
N VAL A 346 -3.83 -23.62 -4.85
CA VAL A 346 -3.58 -22.60 -3.80
C VAL A 346 -4.55 -21.44 -3.95
N ALA A 347 -4.63 -20.83 -5.12
CA ALA A 347 -5.44 -19.63 -5.34
C ALA A 347 -6.96 -19.93 -5.26
N ASN A 348 -7.41 -20.99 -5.94
CA ASN A 348 -8.83 -21.26 -6.10
C ASN A 348 -9.45 -22.04 -4.93
N THR A 349 -8.65 -22.91 -4.26
CA THR A 349 -9.17 -23.75 -3.16
C THR A 349 -8.76 -23.21 -1.80
N ILE A 350 -7.47 -22.96 -1.57
CA ILE A 350 -6.98 -22.51 -0.25
C ILE A 350 -7.36 -21.05 -0.02
N MET A 351 -7.11 -20.20 -1.02
CA MET A 351 -7.42 -18.76 -0.96
C MET A 351 -8.83 -18.44 -1.49
N GLN A 352 -9.66 -19.47 -1.72
CA GLN A 352 -11.09 -19.37 -2.03
C GLN A 352 -11.43 -18.50 -3.26
N GLY A 353 -10.50 -18.40 -4.23
CA GLY A 353 -10.67 -17.58 -5.44
C GLY A 353 -10.61 -16.07 -5.18
N THR A 354 -10.09 -15.65 -4.03
CA THR A 354 -9.80 -14.24 -3.73
C THR A 354 -8.42 -13.78 -4.23
N TYR A 355 -7.58 -14.71 -4.69
CA TYR A 355 -6.26 -14.45 -5.27
C TYR A 355 -6.16 -15.11 -6.64
N THR A 356 -5.21 -14.67 -7.45
CA THR A 356 -4.98 -15.20 -8.80
C THR A 356 -3.68 -16.02 -8.83
N PRO A 357 -3.61 -17.20 -9.50
CA PRO A 357 -2.37 -17.99 -9.59
C PRO A 357 -1.22 -17.19 -10.21
N ALA A 358 0.00 -17.25 -9.63
CA ALA A 358 1.15 -16.51 -10.11
C ALA A 358 2.21 -17.41 -10.75
N TYR A 359 2.51 -17.14 -12.02
CA TYR A 359 3.49 -17.86 -12.83
C TYR A 359 4.71 -17.03 -13.21
N ASN A 360 4.65 -15.72 -12.95
CA ASN A 360 5.71 -14.71 -13.10
C ASN A 360 5.86 -13.97 -11.77
N ILE A 361 6.96 -13.25 -11.56
CA ILE A 361 7.10 -12.41 -10.36
C ILE A 361 6.44 -11.05 -10.56
N VAL A 362 6.55 -10.45 -11.74
CA VAL A 362 5.82 -9.24 -12.10
C VAL A 362 4.43 -9.65 -12.58
N GLY A 363 3.39 -9.23 -11.88
CA GLY A 363 2.01 -9.63 -12.12
C GLY A 363 1.28 -8.79 -13.17
N PRO A 364 0.02 -9.14 -13.46
CA PRO A 364 -0.84 -8.35 -14.34
C PRO A 364 -1.14 -6.98 -13.74
N GLY A 365 -1.52 -6.02 -14.60
CA GLY A 365 -1.82 -4.63 -14.20
C GLY A 365 -0.63 -3.68 -14.26
N ILE A 366 0.61 -4.22 -14.35
CA ILE A 366 1.82 -3.42 -14.53
C ILE A 366 2.03 -3.18 -16.02
N VAL A 367 2.22 -1.91 -16.38
CA VAL A 367 2.31 -1.51 -17.79
C VAL A 367 3.75 -1.34 -18.26
N ASP A 368 3.98 -1.62 -19.53
CA ASP A 368 5.16 -1.20 -20.30
C ASP A 368 4.71 -0.34 -21.49
N GLU A 369 5.62 0.02 -22.37
CA GLU A 369 5.30 0.83 -23.58
C GLU A 369 4.42 0.11 -24.62
N ASN A 370 4.30 -1.22 -24.54
CA ASN A 370 3.57 -2.07 -25.48
C ASN A 370 2.28 -2.66 -24.91
N GLY A 371 1.92 -2.31 -23.67
CA GLY A 371 0.74 -2.81 -22.98
C GLY A 371 1.05 -3.33 -21.58
N MET A 372 0.66 -4.56 -21.29
CA MET A 372 0.98 -5.17 -19.98
C MET A 372 2.37 -5.80 -20.03
N PHE A 373 3.20 -5.46 -19.04
CA PHE A 373 4.54 -6.03 -18.89
C PHE A 373 4.47 -7.56 -18.80
N TYR A 374 3.51 -8.09 -18.04
CA TYR A 374 3.24 -9.52 -17.89
C TYR A 374 3.02 -10.23 -19.24
N ASP A 375 2.25 -9.63 -20.15
CA ASP A 375 1.91 -10.22 -21.44
C ASP A 375 3.10 -10.24 -22.41
N ASN A 376 4.07 -9.35 -22.21
CA ASN A 376 5.26 -9.20 -23.04
C ASN A 376 6.48 -9.97 -22.48
N ALA A 377 6.43 -10.40 -21.20
CA ALA A 377 7.49 -11.15 -20.55
C ALA A 377 7.75 -12.50 -21.20
N ASN A 378 9.00 -12.98 -21.17
CA ASN A 378 9.42 -14.29 -21.68
C ASN A 378 8.89 -14.62 -23.10
N GLY A 379 8.81 -13.59 -23.97
CA GLY A 379 8.28 -13.75 -25.32
C GLY A 379 6.77 -14.08 -25.36
N GLY A 380 5.99 -13.56 -24.42
CA GLY A 380 4.54 -13.76 -24.31
C GLY A 380 4.15 -15.09 -23.70
N LYS A 381 4.96 -15.61 -22.77
CA LYS A 381 4.69 -16.86 -22.05
C LYS A 381 5.00 -16.69 -20.56
N THR A 382 4.30 -17.45 -19.73
CA THR A 382 4.65 -17.58 -18.33
C THR A 382 6.01 -18.27 -18.15
N TYR A 383 6.75 -17.92 -17.10
CA TYR A 383 8.02 -18.60 -16.76
C TYR A 383 7.78 -19.99 -16.17
N ILE A 384 6.70 -20.18 -15.46
CA ILE A 384 6.27 -21.47 -14.90
C ILE A 384 5.04 -21.92 -15.70
N SER A 385 5.02 -23.17 -16.13
CA SER A 385 3.88 -23.73 -16.86
C SER A 385 2.64 -23.85 -15.98
N GLU A 386 1.47 -23.68 -16.56
CA GLU A 386 0.18 -23.93 -15.90
C GLU A 386 -0.14 -25.43 -15.78
N ASP A 387 0.60 -26.29 -16.48
CA ASP A 387 0.45 -27.75 -16.38
C ASP A 387 1.16 -28.29 -15.13
N TYR A 388 0.41 -28.39 -14.04
CA TYR A 388 0.92 -28.85 -12.75
C TYR A 388 1.53 -30.28 -12.80
N GLU A 389 0.90 -31.22 -13.51
CA GLU A 389 1.40 -32.59 -13.60
C GLU A 389 2.78 -32.64 -14.28
N ALA A 390 2.93 -31.87 -15.36
CA ALA A 390 4.23 -31.74 -16.04
C ALA A 390 5.27 -31.03 -15.14
N ASN A 391 4.85 -30.03 -14.37
CA ASN A 391 5.71 -29.33 -13.42
C ASN A 391 6.18 -30.29 -12.29
N LEU A 392 5.30 -31.11 -11.74
CA LEU A 392 5.64 -32.04 -10.66
C LEU A 392 6.66 -33.08 -11.11
N GLU A 393 6.53 -33.62 -12.33
CA GLU A 393 7.53 -34.53 -12.89
C GLU A 393 8.88 -33.82 -13.13
N ALA A 394 8.87 -32.58 -13.61
CA ALA A 394 10.07 -31.78 -13.76
C ALA A 394 10.70 -31.42 -12.39
N ALA A 395 9.89 -31.24 -11.34
CA ALA A 395 10.35 -31.01 -9.97
C ALA A 395 11.12 -32.22 -9.43
N LYS A 396 10.57 -33.44 -9.60
CA LYS A 396 11.23 -34.69 -9.21
C LYS A 396 12.56 -34.86 -9.93
N GLN A 397 12.60 -34.59 -11.23
CA GLN A 397 13.84 -34.65 -12.01
C GLN A 397 14.88 -33.63 -11.53
N ALA A 398 14.48 -32.37 -11.31
CA ALA A 398 15.37 -31.30 -10.82
C ALA A 398 15.96 -31.66 -9.43
N LEU A 399 15.15 -32.22 -8.53
CA LEU A 399 15.62 -32.65 -7.22
C LEU A 399 16.62 -33.81 -7.33
N ALA A 400 16.40 -34.74 -8.25
CA ALA A 400 17.33 -35.84 -8.53
C ALA A 400 18.65 -35.33 -9.13
N ASP A 401 18.59 -34.33 -10.04
CA ASP A 401 19.77 -33.69 -10.64
C ASP A 401 20.60 -32.92 -9.59
N ALA A 402 19.95 -32.40 -8.54
CA ALA A 402 20.59 -31.78 -7.38
C ALA A 402 21.22 -32.82 -6.41
N GLY A 403 21.06 -34.12 -6.68
CA GLY A 403 21.62 -35.20 -5.85
C GLY A 403 20.69 -35.74 -4.77
N TYR A 404 19.42 -35.41 -4.78
CA TYR A 404 18.41 -35.82 -3.79
C TYR A 404 17.25 -36.61 -4.43
N PRO A 405 17.49 -37.73 -5.13
CA PRO A 405 16.43 -38.49 -5.79
C PRO A 405 15.38 -38.95 -4.75
N ASN A 406 14.10 -38.63 -4.99
CA ASN A 406 12.99 -38.91 -4.06
C ASN A 406 13.20 -38.30 -2.66
N GLY A 407 13.93 -37.21 -2.54
CA GLY A 407 14.23 -36.52 -1.28
C GLY A 407 15.26 -37.24 -0.39
N GLU A 408 15.91 -38.30 -0.88
CA GLU A 408 16.89 -39.05 -0.09
C GLU A 408 18.07 -38.19 0.34
N GLY A 409 18.26 -38.03 1.65
CA GLY A 409 19.31 -37.20 2.24
C GLY A 409 19.06 -35.69 2.23
N PHE A 410 17.90 -35.24 1.76
CA PHE A 410 17.53 -33.81 1.83
C PHE A 410 17.33 -33.40 3.30
N PRO A 411 17.84 -32.24 3.74
CA PRO A 411 17.62 -31.73 5.11
C PRO A 411 16.15 -31.39 5.34
N VAL A 412 15.75 -31.34 6.61
CA VAL A 412 14.42 -30.82 7.00
C VAL A 412 14.38 -29.32 6.71
N ILE A 413 13.32 -28.87 6.04
CA ILE A 413 13.10 -27.43 5.79
C ILE A 413 12.37 -26.81 7.00
N GLU A 414 12.91 -25.77 7.57
CA GLU A 414 12.23 -24.90 8.51
C GLU A 414 11.52 -23.78 7.71
N TYR A 415 10.20 -23.96 7.47
CA TYR A 415 9.37 -22.99 6.76
C TYR A 415 8.78 -21.99 7.75
N SER A 416 9.10 -20.72 7.60
CA SER A 416 8.65 -19.65 8.48
C SER A 416 7.51 -18.83 7.87
N THR A 417 6.46 -18.59 8.67
CA THR A 417 5.30 -17.78 8.28
C THR A 417 4.74 -17.04 9.50
N ASN A 418 4.01 -15.94 9.26
CA ASN A 418 3.16 -15.32 10.29
C ASN A 418 1.76 -15.94 10.24
N ASP A 419 1.03 -15.84 11.35
CA ASP A 419 -0.31 -16.41 11.50
C ASP A 419 -1.37 -15.35 11.18
N ALA A 420 -1.66 -15.17 9.88
CA ALA A 420 -2.68 -14.25 9.40
C ALA A 420 -3.31 -14.78 8.11
N GLY A 421 -4.60 -14.57 7.91
CA GLY A 421 -5.34 -14.91 6.70
C GLY A 421 -5.05 -16.33 6.22
N TYR A 422 -4.64 -16.48 4.97
CA TYR A 422 -4.36 -17.76 4.33
C TYR A 422 -2.94 -18.29 4.55
N HIS A 423 -2.07 -17.64 5.32
CA HIS A 423 -0.65 -18.01 5.41
C HIS A 423 -0.44 -19.38 6.04
N THR A 424 -1.19 -19.71 7.11
CA THR A 424 -1.11 -21.04 7.74
C THR A 424 -1.63 -22.15 6.82
N PRO A 425 -2.83 -22.05 6.21
CA PRO A 425 -3.29 -23.01 5.21
C PRO A 425 -2.32 -23.22 4.04
N VAL A 426 -1.69 -22.16 3.53
CA VAL A 426 -0.67 -22.26 2.49
C VAL A 426 0.56 -23.01 3.00
N ALA A 427 1.04 -22.75 4.21
CA ALA A 427 2.18 -23.46 4.81
C ALA A 427 1.90 -24.98 4.95
N GLU A 428 0.69 -25.35 5.39
CA GLU A 428 0.25 -26.73 5.50
C GLU A 428 0.18 -27.42 4.13
N TYR A 429 -0.27 -26.71 3.11
CA TYR A 429 -0.22 -27.20 1.73
C TYR A 429 1.21 -27.39 1.23
N LEU A 430 2.12 -26.43 1.46
CA LEU A 430 3.53 -26.56 1.06
C LEU A 430 4.21 -27.75 1.73
N GLN A 431 3.89 -28.01 3.01
CA GLN A 431 4.38 -29.21 3.71
C GLN A 431 3.93 -30.50 2.98
N GLN A 432 2.67 -30.54 2.50
CA GLN A 432 2.16 -31.68 1.74
C GLN A 432 2.83 -31.77 0.35
N ALA A 433 2.86 -30.66 -0.42
CA ALA A 433 3.37 -30.63 -1.79
C ALA A 433 4.87 -31.00 -1.86
N TRP A 434 5.68 -30.46 -0.96
CA TRP A 434 7.09 -30.85 -0.88
C TRP A 434 7.29 -32.25 -0.28
N GLY A 435 6.32 -32.71 0.52
CA GLY A 435 6.25 -34.09 0.98
C GLY A 435 6.14 -35.11 -0.18
N GLU A 436 5.51 -34.75 -1.30
CA GLU A 436 5.45 -35.61 -2.51
C GLU A 436 6.80 -35.74 -3.21
N LEU A 437 7.74 -34.82 -2.96
CA LEU A 437 9.15 -34.95 -3.37
C LEU A 437 10.00 -35.76 -2.37
N GLY A 438 9.41 -36.23 -1.25
CA GLY A 438 10.13 -36.88 -0.15
C GLY A 438 10.81 -35.95 0.82
N ILE A 439 10.49 -34.63 0.81
CA ILE A 439 11.08 -33.61 1.66
C ILE A 439 10.23 -33.45 2.93
N THR A 440 10.89 -33.36 4.08
CA THR A 440 10.22 -33.05 5.37
C THR A 440 10.25 -31.55 5.63
N VAL A 441 9.11 -30.99 6.02
CA VAL A 441 8.96 -29.55 6.34
C VAL A 441 8.42 -29.39 7.75
N ASN A 442 9.06 -28.55 8.54
CA ASN A 442 8.53 -28.04 9.80
C ASN A 442 7.97 -26.63 9.57
N ILE A 443 6.77 -26.36 10.09
CA ILE A 443 6.15 -25.04 10.00
C ILE A 443 6.46 -24.27 11.28
N ASN A 444 7.14 -23.14 11.13
CA ASN A 444 7.46 -22.20 12.20
C ASN A 444 6.56 -20.96 12.08
N LYS A 445 5.59 -20.83 12.98
CA LYS A 445 4.71 -19.66 13.06
C LYS A 445 5.34 -18.60 13.95
N VAL A 446 5.56 -17.42 13.42
CA VAL A 446 6.21 -16.30 14.08
C VAL A 446 5.26 -15.11 14.12
N GLU A 447 5.20 -14.43 15.25
CA GLU A 447 4.43 -13.20 15.39
C GLU A 447 5.01 -12.10 14.47
N TRP A 448 4.15 -11.25 13.88
CA TRP A 448 4.51 -10.33 12.78
C TRP A 448 5.70 -9.40 13.12
N ALA A 449 5.70 -8.79 14.29
CA ALA A 449 6.77 -7.87 14.71
C ALA A 449 8.15 -8.56 14.83
N SER A 450 8.16 -9.89 15.08
CA SER A 450 9.39 -10.71 15.10
C SER A 450 9.69 -11.34 13.75
N PHE A 451 8.66 -11.61 12.94
CA PHE A 451 8.77 -12.28 11.65
C PHE A 451 9.54 -11.43 10.62
N THR A 452 9.23 -10.15 10.51
CA THR A 452 9.86 -9.26 9.54
C THR A 452 11.37 -9.06 9.80
N PRO A 453 11.84 -8.75 11.02
CA PRO A 453 13.28 -8.68 11.31
C PRO A 453 14.02 -10.02 11.09
N MET A 454 13.41 -11.15 11.49
CA MET A 454 13.97 -12.48 11.27
C MET A 454 14.16 -12.77 9.78
N ARG A 455 13.16 -12.47 8.95
CA ARG A 455 13.20 -12.65 7.51
C ARG A 455 14.28 -11.76 6.87
N ARG A 456 14.33 -10.48 7.23
CA ARG A 456 15.38 -9.55 6.76
C ARG A 456 16.78 -9.97 7.15
N ALA A 457 16.94 -10.59 8.33
CA ALA A 457 18.24 -11.14 8.77
C ALA A 457 18.64 -12.40 7.98
N GLY A 458 17.70 -13.09 7.33
CA GLY A 458 17.92 -14.38 6.66
C GLY A 458 17.97 -15.56 7.65
N ASP A 459 17.35 -15.44 8.82
CA ASP A 459 17.33 -16.47 9.86
C ASP A 459 16.21 -17.51 9.60
N TYR A 460 16.18 -18.05 8.39
CA TYR A 460 15.20 -19.05 7.93
C TYR A 460 15.78 -19.90 6.80
N ASP A 461 15.13 -21.00 6.45
CA ASP A 461 15.44 -21.82 5.27
C ASP A 461 14.54 -21.44 4.09
N ALA A 462 13.23 -21.50 4.31
CA ALA A 462 12.20 -21.01 3.41
C ALA A 462 11.21 -20.15 4.20
N SER A 463 10.69 -19.12 3.60
CA SER A 463 9.80 -18.18 4.26
C SER A 463 8.70 -17.67 3.31
N ARG A 464 7.51 -17.44 3.87
CA ARG A 464 6.49 -16.62 3.22
C ARG A 464 7.05 -15.22 2.97
N ASN A 465 6.76 -14.68 1.81
CA ASN A 465 7.04 -13.29 1.46
C ASN A 465 5.93 -12.72 0.58
N GLY A 466 6.00 -11.45 0.27
CA GLY A 466 5.11 -10.76 -0.63
C GLY A 466 5.46 -9.30 -0.73
N TRP A 467 5.11 -8.70 -1.85
CA TRP A 467 5.29 -7.29 -2.11
C TRP A 467 4.07 -6.74 -2.83
N VAL A 468 3.55 -5.64 -2.34
CA VAL A 468 2.58 -4.78 -3.04
C VAL A 468 3.35 -3.57 -3.52
N MET A 469 3.20 -3.23 -4.78
CA MET A 469 4.00 -2.19 -5.41
C MET A 469 3.53 -0.79 -5.02
N ASP A 470 4.48 0.10 -4.81
CA ASP A 470 4.22 1.50 -4.44
C ASP A 470 3.89 2.37 -5.66
N TYR A 471 4.34 1.96 -6.85
CA TYR A 471 4.10 2.65 -8.12
C TYR A 471 4.08 1.65 -9.29
N ASN A 472 3.36 1.99 -10.38
CA ASN A 472 3.19 1.12 -11.54
C ASN A 472 4.40 1.20 -12.48
N ASP A 473 5.48 0.55 -12.07
CA ASP A 473 6.66 0.29 -12.89
C ASP A 473 7.31 -1.03 -12.42
N PRO A 474 7.72 -1.93 -13.35
CA PRO A 474 8.29 -3.24 -12.98
C PRO A 474 9.52 -3.16 -12.09
N SER A 475 10.25 -2.02 -12.12
CA SER A 475 11.42 -1.79 -11.26
C SER A 475 11.07 -1.91 -9.78
N ASN A 476 9.87 -1.50 -9.36
CA ASN A 476 9.45 -1.59 -7.95
C ASN A 476 9.45 -3.04 -7.41
N MET A 477 9.12 -4.01 -8.24
CA MET A 477 9.19 -5.44 -7.89
C MET A 477 10.61 -5.98 -8.07
N LEU A 478 11.29 -5.63 -9.17
CA LEU A 478 12.54 -6.27 -9.55
C LEU A 478 13.73 -5.76 -8.73
N GLU A 479 13.78 -4.49 -8.38
CA GLU A 479 14.85 -3.91 -7.56
C GLU A 479 14.97 -4.54 -6.16
N LEU A 480 13.90 -5.15 -5.65
CA LEU A 480 13.92 -5.88 -4.37
C LEU A 480 15.01 -6.97 -4.34
N PHE A 481 15.32 -7.57 -5.48
CA PHE A 481 16.22 -8.71 -5.60
C PHE A 481 17.66 -8.32 -5.94
N THR A 482 18.00 -7.03 -6.03
CA THR A 482 19.38 -6.58 -6.27
C THR A 482 20.27 -6.93 -5.10
N THR A 483 21.55 -7.21 -5.41
CA THR A 483 22.53 -7.60 -4.40
C THR A 483 22.70 -6.51 -3.34
N GLY A 484 22.41 -6.86 -2.10
CA GLY A 484 22.55 -5.94 -0.95
C GLY A 484 21.34 -5.03 -0.70
N ASN A 485 20.27 -5.12 -1.49
CA ASN A 485 19.02 -4.41 -1.22
C ASN A 485 18.44 -4.87 0.14
N GLY A 486 17.97 -3.92 0.95
CA GLY A 486 17.42 -4.19 2.28
C GLY A 486 16.19 -5.10 2.30
N ASN A 487 15.45 -5.16 1.18
CA ASN A 487 14.28 -6.00 0.99
C ASN A 487 14.59 -7.34 0.27
N ASN A 488 15.86 -7.58 -0.08
CA ASN A 488 16.31 -8.85 -0.64
C ASN A 488 16.40 -9.92 0.46
N ASP A 489 15.25 -10.37 0.92
CA ASP A 489 15.17 -11.32 2.03
C ASP A 489 15.78 -12.69 1.66
N GLY A 490 15.66 -13.13 0.40
CA GLY A 490 16.25 -14.36 -0.12
C GLY A 490 17.77 -14.36 -0.22
N LYS A 491 18.39 -13.20 -0.05
CA LYS A 491 19.84 -12.99 -0.19
C LYS A 491 20.39 -13.40 -1.57
N TYR A 492 19.54 -13.32 -2.59
CA TYR A 492 19.93 -13.53 -3.98
C TYR A 492 21.04 -12.57 -4.40
N SER A 493 21.98 -13.04 -5.22
CA SER A 493 23.08 -12.23 -5.72
C SER A 493 23.47 -12.70 -7.11
N SER A 494 23.28 -11.84 -8.11
CA SER A 494 23.63 -12.09 -9.50
C SER A 494 24.15 -10.82 -10.15
N ALA A 495 25.39 -10.84 -10.60
CA ALA A 495 26.00 -9.70 -11.27
C ALA A 495 25.31 -9.35 -12.59
N ASP A 496 24.78 -10.35 -13.31
CA ASP A 496 24.06 -10.13 -14.57
C ASP A 496 22.68 -9.49 -14.30
N PHE A 497 21.98 -9.90 -13.24
CA PHE A 497 20.73 -9.28 -12.80
C PHE A 497 20.96 -7.82 -12.37
N ASP A 498 21.93 -7.59 -11.48
CA ASP A 498 22.28 -6.24 -11.01
C ASP A 498 22.64 -5.31 -12.17
N ALA A 499 23.39 -5.83 -13.18
CA ALA A 499 23.74 -5.07 -14.36
C ALA A 499 22.53 -4.74 -15.24
N ALA A 500 21.53 -5.63 -15.34
CA ALA A 500 20.31 -5.36 -16.09
C ALA A 500 19.47 -4.28 -15.40
N ILE A 501 19.31 -4.36 -14.07
CA ILE A 501 18.63 -3.33 -13.27
C ILE A 501 19.33 -1.98 -13.41
N GLU A 502 20.65 -1.92 -13.28
CA GLU A 502 21.39 -0.66 -13.44
C GLU A 502 21.27 -0.09 -14.87
N ALA A 503 21.27 -0.95 -15.89
CA ALA A 503 21.08 -0.54 -17.27
C ALA A 503 19.64 -0.08 -17.60
N SER A 504 18.66 -0.36 -16.75
CA SER A 504 17.28 0.13 -16.90
C SER A 504 17.11 1.59 -16.48
N LYS A 505 18.06 2.17 -15.72
CA LYS A 505 18.01 3.55 -15.20
C LYS A 505 18.36 4.55 -16.31
N VAL A 506 17.51 4.64 -17.32
CA VAL A 506 17.69 5.49 -18.51
C VAL A 506 16.40 6.22 -18.86
N ALA A 507 16.52 7.36 -19.55
CA ALA A 507 15.37 8.17 -19.97
C ALA A 507 14.55 7.54 -21.11
N ASP A 508 15.17 6.65 -21.91
CA ASP A 508 14.50 5.95 -23.02
C ASP A 508 13.64 4.81 -22.45
N LYS A 509 12.32 4.99 -22.46
CA LYS A 509 11.37 4.01 -21.91
C LYS A 509 11.46 2.64 -22.58
N SER A 510 11.76 2.58 -23.89
CA SER A 510 11.93 1.31 -24.61
C SER A 510 13.13 0.52 -24.06
N VAL A 511 14.26 1.20 -23.86
CA VAL A 511 15.46 0.59 -23.27
C VAL A 511 15.20 0.23 -21.80
N HIS A 512 14.53 1.09 -21.05
CA HIS A 512 14.15 0.84 -19.66
C HIS A 512 13.38 -0.48 -19.51
N PHE A 513 12.24 -0.62 -20.18
CA PHE A 513 11.42 -1.82 -20.10
C PHE A 513 12.10 -3.06 -20.68
N GLN A 514 12.88 -2.91 -21.77
CA GLN A 514 13.67 -4.03 -22.29
C GLN A 514 14.63 -4.58 -21.22
N LYS A 515 15.30 -3.71 -20.47
CA LYS A 515 16.25 -4.11 -19.44
C LYS A 515 15.56 -4.74 -18.23
N LEU A 516 14.36 -4.29 -17.89
CA LEU A 516 13.55 -4.92 -16.83
C LEU A 516 13.05 -6.31 -17.26
N HIS A 517 12.68 -6.52 -18.52
CA HIS A 517 12.40 -7.87 -19.05
C HIS A 517 13.64 -8.78 -18.97
N GLU A 518 14.84 -8.27 -19.34
CA GLU A 518 16.10 -9.02 -19.21
C GLU A 518 16.36 -9.40 -17.73
N ALA A 519 16.07 -8.49 -16.78
CA ALA A 519 16.22 -8.75 -15.36
C ALA A 519 15.24 -9.83 -14.88
N GLU A 520 13.95 -9.74 -15.24
CA GLU A 520 12.97 -10.77 -14.88
C GLU A 520 13.33 -12.14 -15.45
N ASP A 521 13.79 -12.19 -16.72
CA ASP A 521 14.25 -13.43 -17.37
C ASP A 521 15.37 -14.10 -16.56
N ILE A 522 16.33 -13.33 -16.04
CA ILE A 522 17.43 -13.86 -15.20
C ILE A 522 16.88 -14.36 -13.86
N LEU A 523 16.11 -13.55 -13.16
CA LEU A 523 15.57 -13.84 -11.83
C LEU A 523 14.74 -15.13 -11.83
N MET A 524 13.81 -15.23 -12.78
CA MET A 524 12.89 -16.36 -12.89
C MET A 524 13.60 -17.64 -13.35
N LYS A 525 14.61 -17.53 -14.22
CA LYS A 525 15.45 -18.66 -14.65
C LYS A 525 16.29 -19.20 -13.51
N ASP A 526 16.74 -18.34 -12.61
CA ASP A 526 17.51 -18.72 -11.43
C ASP A 526 16.63 -19.22 -10.28
N TYR A 527 15.29 -19.15 -10.43
CA TYR A 527 14.34 -19.47 -9.36
C TYR A 527 14.68 -18.77 -8.03
N ALA A 528 15.12 -17.52 -8.12
CA ALA A 528 15.57 -16.74 -6.96
C ALA A 528 14.43 -16.40 -5.99
N CYS A 529 13.18 -16.48 -6.46
CA CYS A 529 11.97 -16.43 -5.67
C CYS A 529 10.93 -17.40 -6.26
N ILE A 530 9.92 -17.73 -5.49
CA ILE A 530 8.86 -18.66 -5.90
C ILE A 530 7.52 -17.90 -5.89
N PRO A 531 7.05 -17.35 -7.03
CA PRO A 531 5.71 -16.78 -7.12
C PRO A 531 4.65 -17.85 -6.84
N VAL A 532 3.62 -17.51 -6.07
CA VAL A 532 2.54 -18.43 -5.68
C VAL A 532 1.19 -17.89 -6.13
N ALA A 533 0.87 -16.64 -5.78
CA ALA A 533 -0.39 -16.01 -6.14
C ALA A 533 -0.21 -14.49 -6.31
N TYR A 534 -0.95 -13.87 -7.23
CA TYR A 534 -1.06 -12.42 -7.29
C TYR A 534 -2.08 -11.96 -6.27
N TYR A 535 -1.78 -10.86 -5.60
CA TYR A 535 -2.67 -10.26 -4.64
C TYR A 535 -3.90 -9.68 -5.33
N ASN A 536 -5.06 -9.88 -4.71
CA ASN A 536 -6.26 -9.12 -4.97
C ASN A 536 -6.74 -8.54 -3.64
N ASP A 537 -7.39 -7.39 -3.70
CA ASP A 537 -8.25 -6.92 -2.62
C ASP A 537 -9.67 -7.44 -2.82
N PHE A 538 -10.39 -7.62 -1.73
CA PHE A 538 -11.79 -8.00 -1.75
C PHE A 538 -12.57 -7.23 -0.68
N TRP A 539 -13.78 -6.81 -1.01
CA TRP A 539 -14.57 -5.96 -0.14
C TRP A 539 -16.08 -6.13 -0.38
N LEU A 540 -16.86 -5.65 0.57
CA LEU A 540 -18.31 -5.46 0.38
C LEU A 540 -18.60 -3.97 0.17
N GLN A 541 -19.40 -3.66 -0.85
CA GLN A 541 -19.83 -2.30 -1.15
C GLN A 541 -21.31 -2.26 -1.50
N SER A 542 -22.05 -1.44 -0.76
CA SER A 542 -23.46 -1.19 -1.05
C SER A 542 -23.66 -0.67 -2.48
N PRO A 543 -24.63 -1.20 -3.22
CA PRO A 543 -24.97 -0.68 -4.55
C PRO A 543 -25.39 0.81 -4.55
N SER A 544 -25.78 1.37 -3.41
CA SER A 544 -26.10 2.80 -3.27
C SER A 544 -24.87 3.70 -3.18
N LEU A 545 -23.70 3.19 -2.80
CA LEU A 545 -22.44 3.96 -2.78
C LEU A 545 -21.88 4.07 -4.19
N LYS A 546 -21.73 5.31 -4.68
CA LYS A 546 -21.27 5.66 -6.02
C LYS A 546 -20.07 6.60 -5.93
N GLY A 547 -19.32 6.72 -7.04
CA GLY A 547 -18.23 7.69 -7.20
C GLY A 547 -16.96 7.40 -6.44
N THR A 548 -16.90 6.31 -5.69
CA THR A 548 -15.65 5.77 -5.11
C THR A 548 -15.01 4.81 -6.09
N TRP A 549 -13.69 4.69 -6.07
CA TRP A 549 -13.00 3.63 -6.80
C TRP A 549 -11.83 3.07 -6.00
N HIS A 550 -11.52 1.82 -6.27
CA HIS A 550 -10.36 1.11 -5.76
C HIS A 550 -9.21 1.20 -6.77
N SER A 551 -8.02 1.48 -6.31
CA SER A 551 -6.83 1.50 -7.16
C SER A 551 -6.03 0.21 -7.07
N PRO A 552 -5.23 -0.13 -8.10
CA PRO A 552 -4.38 -1.32 -8.04
C PRO A 552 -3.23 -1.23 -7.02
N TYR A 553 -3.09 -0.11 -6.33
CA TYR A 553 -2.18 0.04 -5.18
C TYR A 553 -2.85 -0.30 -3.84
N GLY A 554 -4.10 -0.74 -3.85
CA GLY A 554 -4.89 -1.06 -2.64
C GLY A 554 -5.48 0.17 -1.95
N TYR A 555 -5.59 1.32 -2.66
CA TYR A 555 -6.16 2.55 -2.12
C TYR A 555 -7.60 2.76 -2.58
N TRP A 556 -8.44 3.31 -1.69
CA TRP A 556 -9.79 3.76 -2.00
C TRP A 556 -9.83 5.28 -2.15
N TYR A 557 -10.15 5.73 -3.34
CA TYR A 557 -10.38 7.15 -3.62
C TYR A 557 -11.84 7.50 -3.30
N LEU A 558 -12.04 8.34 -2.31
CA LEU A 558 -13.34 8.63 -1.70
C LEU A 558 -13.90 9.99 -2.08
N GLN A 559 -13.10 10.88 -2.65
CA GLN A 559 -13.42 12.30 -2.85
C GLN A 559 -14.66 12.55 -3.71
N TYR A 560 -15.03 11.64 -4.59
CA TYR A 560 -16.25 11.72 -5.41
C TYR A 560 -17.38 10.82 -4.89
N GLY A 561 -17.18 10.18 -3.74
CA GLY A 561 -18.14 9.27 -3.15
C GLY A 561 -19.44 9.95 -2.74
N TYR A 562 -20.57 9.26 -2.99
CA TYR A 562 -21.90 9.67 -2.53
C TYR A 562 -22.84 8.48 -2.44
N VAL A 563 -23.89 8.61 -1.65
CA VAL A 563 -24.97 7.60 -1.54
C VAL A 563 -26.20 8.09 -2.28
N GLU A 564 -26.69 7.27 -3.21
CA GLU A 564 -28.01 7.46 -3.85
C GLU A 564 -29.11 7.04 -2.88
N GLU A 565 -30.12 7.91 -2.63
CA GLU A 565 -31.31 7.65 -1.80
C GLU A 565 -32.39 6.84 -2.53
#